data_a9fac7664af07ad45a8e0ea3265bf42d
#
_entry.id   a9fac7664af07ad45a8e0ea3265bf42d
#
_cell.length_a   1.000
_cell.length_b   1.000
_cell.length_c   1.000
_cell.angle_alpha   90.00
_cell.angle_beta   90.00
_cell.angle_gamma   90.00
#
_symmetry.space_group_name_H-M   'P 1'
#
loop_
_entity.id
_entity.type
_entity.pdbx_description
1 polymer ?
#
loop_
_entity_poly.entity_id
_entity_poly.type
_entity_poly.pdbx_seq_one_letter_code
_entity_poly.pdbx_strand_id
1 'polypeptide(L)'
;LQAEHLIYDQRHTVAKMKLIDAKTLRLLSSPELMLEAEKLANDKSVKIEYAKDETVKATAQIDNEKYTVLLRKNEERNFDTSCDYDDTEHVLCLPKLMVFVYLLNKYGNYYFDTIRNWDKEKNKLLEAYGYTLSDDLKGKFEFTYKEGKPFLRVLDSSIKRVAIAAPVPVREVAVETEDVEAEVLSEPSHRLGIVFNFNKK
;
A
#
# COMPACT_ATOMS: atom_id res chain seq x y z
N LEU A 1 20.92 3.82 -7.46
CA LEU A 1 20.04 4.63 -8.36
C LEU A 1 19.64 3.92 -9.66
N GLN A 2 20.27 2.79 -10.06
CA GLN A 2 19.86 2.05 -11.27
C GLN A 2 18.98 0.83 -11.00
N ALA A 3 18.87 0.36 -9.77
CA ALA A 3 18.05 -0.81 -9.42
C ALA A 3 16.56 -0.49 -9.24
N GLU A 4 16.20 0.76 -8.99
CA GLU A 4 14.79 1.17 -8.80
C GLU A 4 14.04 1.41 -10.12
N HIS A 5 14.74 1.63 -11.22
CA HIS A 5 14.13 1.92 -12.53
C HIS A 5 13.72 0.68 -13.33
N LEU A 6 14.24 -0.51 -12.99
CA LEU A 6 13.95 -1.79 -13.66
C LEU A 6 12.63 -2.44 -13.16
N ILE A 7 12.00 -1.90 -12.13
CA ILE A 7 10.78 -2.46 -11.52
C ILE A 7 9.51 -1.93 -12.22
N TYR A 8 9.60 -0.92 -13.08
CA TYR A 8 8.43 -0.22 -13.64
C TYR A 8 7.73 -0.92 -14.81
N ASP A 9 8.33 -1.97 -15.38
CA ASP A 9 7.72 -2.75 -16.48
C ASP A 9 6.99 -4.01 -16.01
N GLN A 10 6.90 -4.21 -14.69
CA GLN A 10 6.18 -5.33 -14.09
C GLN A 10 4.72 -4.94 -13.86
N ARG A 11 3.78 -5.81 -14.27
CA ARG A 11 2.35 -5.57 -14.08
C ARG A 11 2.00 -5.36 -12.61
N HIS A 12 1.68 -4.12 -12.30
CA HIS A 12 1.30 -3.70 -10.97
C HIS A 12 -0.22 -3.81 -10.80
N THR A 13 -0.66 -4.50 -9.76
CA THR A 13 -2.08 -4.58 -9.36
C THR A 13 -2.22 -4.41 -7.85
N VAL A 14 -3.40 -3.96 -7.41
CA VAL A 14 -3.73 -3.84 -6.00
C VAL A 14 -4.69 -4.93 -5.60
N ALA A 15 -4.23 -5.85 -4.73
CA ALA A 15 -5.08 -6.88 -4.14
C ALA A 15 -5.76 -6.32 -2.87
N LYS A 16 -7.07 -6.12 -2.94
CA LYS A 16 -7.88 -5.56 -1.84
C LYS A 16 -8.11 -6.60 -0.75
N MET A 17 -7.10 -6.87 0.06
CA MET A 17 -7.20 -7.74 1.25
C MET A 17 -6.31 -7.20 2.36
N LYS A 18 -6.76 -7.35 3.62
CA LYS A 18 -6.03 -6.87 4.81
C LYS A 18 -5.05 -7.89 5.36
N LEU A 19 -5.38 -9.15 5.23
CA LEU A 19 -4.59 -10.31 5.64
C LEU A 19 -4.54 -11.29 4.47
N ILE A 20 -3.55 -12.18 4.46
CA ILE A 20 -3.53 -13.27 3.50
C ILE A 20 -4.58 -14.30 3.92
N ASP A 21 -5.61 -14.49 3.13
CA ASP A 21 -6.62 -15.53 3.37
C ASP A 21 -7.06 -16.22 2.07
N ALA A 22 -7.27 -17.53 2.15
CA ALA A 22 -7.57 -18.37 1.00
C ALA A 22 -8.87 -17.97 0.29
N LYS A 23 -9.88 -17.46 1.03
CA LYS A 23 -11.17 -17.05 0.44
C LYS A 23 -10.98 -15.82 -0.43
N THR A 24 -10.27 -14.81 0.08
CA THR A 24 -10.00 -13.57 -0.67
C THR A 24 -9.08 -13.85 -1.85
N LEU A 25 -8.07 -14.71 -1.71
CA LEU A 25 -7.20 -15.10 -2.83
C LEU A 25 -8.02 -15.72 -3.98
N ARG A 26 -8.99 -16.58 -3.70
CA ARG A 26 -9.90 -17.16 -4.71
C ARG A 26 -10.78 -16.12 -5.38
N LEU A 27 -11.21 -15.07 -4.67
CA LEU A 27 -12.03 -13.99 -5.23
C LEU A 27 -11.24 -13.04 -6.12
N LEU A 28 -9.92 -12.89 -5.89
CA LEU A 28 -9.02 -12.01 -6.65
C LEU A 28 -8.37 -12.73 -7.85
N SER A 29 -8.65 -13.99 -8.02
CA SER A 29 -8.18 -14.86 -9.12
C SER A 29 -9.34 -15.68 -9.67
N SER A 30 -9.10 -16.96 -10.03
CA SER A 30 -10.12 -17.93 -10.31
C SER A 30 -9.95 -19.17 -9.43
N PRO A 31 -11.00 -20.01 -9.28
CA PRO A 31 -10.89 -21.29 -8.56
C PRO A 31 -9.83 -22.21 -9.16
N GLU A 32 -9.69 -22.22 -10.48
CA GLU A 32 -8.73 -23.05 -11.23
C GLU A 32 -7.30 -22.60 -10.93
N LEU A 33 -7.01 -21.29 -11.05
CA LEU A 33 -5.69 -20.72 -10.73
C LEU A 33 -5.33 -20.95 -9.25
N MET A 34 -6.30 -20.83 -8.34
CA MET A 34 -6.05 -21.08 -6.92
C MET A 34 -5.68 -22.54 -6.67
N LEU A 35 -6.39 -23.50 -7.31
CA LEU A 35 -6.09 -24.92 -7.19
C LEU A 35 -4.70 -25.25 -7.75
N GLU A 36 -4.32 -24.63 -8.85
CA GLU A 36 -2.99 -24.79 -9.44
C GLU A 36 -1.90 -24.21 -8.53
N ALA A 37 -2.11 -23.02 -8.01
CA ALA A 37 -1.20 -22.40 -7.05
C ALA A 37 -1.02 -23.26 -5.79
N GLU A 38 -2.09 -23.83 -5.25
CA GLU A 38 -2.03 -24.75 -4.09
C GLU A 38 -1.16 -26.00 -4.36
N LYS A 39 -1.15 -26.52 -5.59
CA LYS A 39 -0.31 -27.65 -5.99
C LYS A 39 1.16 -27.28 -6.18
N LEU A 40 1.41 -26.09 -6.73
CA LEU A 40 2.75 -25.63 -7.11
C LEU A 40 3.49 -24.90 -5.99
N ALA A 41 2.79 -24.30 -5.01
CA ALA A 41 3.39 -23.49 -3.96
C ALA A 41 4.12 -24.34 -2.90
N ASN A 42 5.40 -24.58 -3.11
CA ASN A 42 6.28 -25.33 -2.21
C ASN A 42 7.70 -24.76 -2.18
N ASP A 43 8.56 -25.24 -1.27
CA ASP A 43 9.94 -24.78 -1.10
C ASP A 43 10.84 -24.93 -2.34
N LYS A 44 10.47 -25.77 -3.32
CA LYS A 44 11.23 -25.94 -4.58
C LYS A 44 10.83 -24.91 -5.62
N SER A 45 9.54 -24.53 -5.65
CA SER A 45 8.98 -23.64 -6.66
C SER A 45 8.92 -22.19 -6.21
N VAL A 46 8.90 -21.90 -4.91
CA VAL A 46 8.87 -20.53 -4.37
C VAL A 46 10.09 -20.27 -3.51
N LYS A 47 10.85 -19.24 -3.87
CA LYS A 47 12.01 -18.80 -3.11
C LYS A 47 11.85 -17.34 -2.69
N ILE A 48 11.87 -17.09 -1.37
CA ILE A 48 11.87 -15.73 -0.84
C ILE A 48 13.31 -15.16 -0.91
N GLU A 49 13.47 -14.07 -1.63
CA GLU A 49 14.76 -13.36 -1.79
C GLU A 49 14.93 -12.27 -0.73
N TYR A 50 13.81 -11.60 -0.40
CA TYR A 50 13.78 -10.49 0.53
C TYR A 50 12.44 -10.46 1.27
N ALA A 51 12.47 -10.21 2.58
CA ALA A 51 11.27 -10.05 3.40
C ALA A 51 11.56 -9.09 4.55
N LYS A 52 11.16 -7.83 4.41
CA LYS A 52 11.35 -6.78 5.42
C LYS A 52 10.43 -5.58 5.13
N ASP A 53 10.09 -4.83 6.16
CA ASP A 53 9.32 -3.59 6.05
C ASP A 53 8.00 -3.78 5.26
N GLU A 54 7.27 -4.85 5.58
CA GLU A 54 6.00 -5.23 4.91
C GLU A 54 6.14 -5.44 3.39
N THR A 55 7.36 -5.75 2.94
CA THR A 55 7.67 -6.03 1.53
C THR A 55 8.28 -7.42 1.41
N VAL A 56 7.79 -8.19 0.45
CA VAL A 56 8.33 -9.50 0.09
C VAL A 56 8.68 -9.48 -1.39
N LYS A 57 9.93 -9.83 -1.72
CA LYS A 57 10.36 -10.16 -3.06
C LYS A 57 10.63 -11.64 -3.13
N ALA A 58 10.02 -12.32 -4.07
CA ALA A 58 10.14 -13.75 -4.25
C ALA A 58 10.29 -14.11 -5.73
N THR A 59 10.86 -15.28 -5.97
CA THR A 59 10.85 -15.93 -7.27
C THR A 59 9.91 -17.12 -7.22
N ALA A 60 8.96 -17.18 -8.15
CA ALA A 60 8.09 -18.34 -8.38
C ALA A 60 8.54 -19.05 -9.66
N GLN A 61 8.67 -20.38 -9.62
CA GLN A 61 9.06 -21.19 -10.77
C GLN A 61 7.87 -22.01 -11.24
N ILE A 62 7.54 -21.87 -12.53
CA ILE A 62 6.50 -22.61 -13.23
C ILE A 62 7.15 -23.28 -14.44
N ASP A 63 7.04 -24.58 -14.57
CA ASP A 63 7.66 -25.44 -15.60
C ASP A 63 9.16 -25.15 -15.78
N ASN A 64 9.91 -24.54 -15.97
CA ASN A 64 11.33 -24.21 -15.98
C ASN A 64 11.58 -22.69 -16.06
N GLU A 65 10.50 -21.90 -16.09
CA GLU A 65 10.60 -20.45 -16.11
C GLU A 65 10.48 -19.86 -14.70
N LYS A 66 11.18 -18.77 -14.48
CA LYS A 66 11.22 -18.09 -13.19
C LYS A 66 10.60 -16.71 -13.33
N TYR A 67 9.66 -16.42 -12.44
CA TYR A 67 8.94 -15.16 -12.40
C TYR A 67 9.25 -14.43 -11.10
N THR A 68 9.56 -13.15 -11.21
CA THR A 68 9.80 -12.30 -10.04
C THR A 68 8.49 -11.72 -9.56
N VAL A 69 8.19 -11.92 -8.28
CA VAL A 69 6.99 -11.42 -7.62
C VAL A 69 7.39 -10.44 -6.52
N LEU A 70 6.78 -9.27 -6.52
CA LEU A 70 6.89 -8.30 -5.45
C LEU A 70 5.51 -8.11 -4.79
N LEU A 71 5.46 -8.25 -3.49
CA LEU A 71 4.28 -8.03 -2.66
C LEU A 71 4.62 -6.99 -1.60
N ARG A 72 3.85 -5.93 -1.48
CA ARG A 72 4.05 -4.88 -0.46
C ARG A 72 2.72 -4.47 0.15
N LYS A 73 2.67 -4.37 1.46
CA LYS A 73 1.53 -3.77 2.14
C LYS A 73 1.58 -2.25 2.02
N ASN A 74 0.51 -1.65 1.47
CA ASN A 74 0.40 -0.20 1.30
C ASN A 74 -0.21 0.48 2.54
N GLU A 75 -0.36 1.80 2.48
CA GLU A 75 -0.90 2.61 3.58
C GLU A 75 -2.34 2.27 3.93
N GLU A 76 -3.14 1.86 2.95
CA GLU A 76 -4.51 1.37 3.15
C GLU A 76 -4.58 -0.05 3.71
N ARG A 77 -3.44 -0.68 3.97
CA ARG A 77 -3.29 -2.07 4.43
C ARG A 77 -3.75 -3.11 3.39
N ASN A 78 -3.86 -2.74 2.12
CA ASN A 78 -4.01 -3.64 1.00
C ASN A 78 -2.63 -4.08 0.48
N PHE A 79 -2.59 -4.98 -0.51
CA PHE A 79 -1.35 -5.44 -1.10
C PHE A 79 -1.15 -4.83 -2.49
N ASP A 80 -0.11 -4.02 -2.64
CA ASP A 80 0.45 -3.70 -3.95
C ASP A 80 1.23 -4.92 -4.42
N THR A 81 0.95 -5.39 -5.62
CA THR A 81 1.58 -6.58 -6.18
C THR A 81 2.11 -6.32 -7.57
N SER A 82 3.30 -6.82 -7.89
CA SER A 82 3.83 -6.81 -9.25
C SER A 82 4.45 -8.15 -9.62
N CYS A 83 4.47 -8.47 -10.91
CA CYS A 83 5.01 -9.70 -11.45
C CYS A 83 5.34 -9.52 -12.94
N ASP A 84 6.37 -10.19 -13.41
CA ASP A 84 6.78 -10.26 -14.82
C ASP A 84 6.04 -11.33 -15.65
N TYR A 85 5.08 -12.04 -15.05
CA TYR A 85 4.20 -12.99 -15.73
C TYR A 85 3.11 -12.29 -16.54
N ASP A 86 2.90 -12.74 -17.79
CA ASP A 86 1.93 -12.14 -18.71
C ASP A 86 0.51 -12.66 -18.50
N ASP A 87 -0.22 -12.09 -17.55
CA ASP A 87 -1.64 -12.33 -17.30
C ASP A 87 -2.37 -11.00 -17.09
N THR A 88 -3.27 -10.65 -18.00
CA THR A 88 -4.06 -9.40 -17.94
C THR A 88 -5.46 -9.61 -17.37
N GLU A 89 -5.91 -10.85 -17.22
CA GLU A 89 -7.29 -11.15 -16.86
C GLU A 89 -7.52 -11.12 -15.34
N HIS A 90 -6.49 -11.47 -14.56
CA HIS A 90 -6.59 -11.61 -13.11
C HIS A 90 -5.82 -10.55 -12.35
N VAL A 91 -6.37 -10.10 -11.23
CA VAL A 91 -5.67 -9.23 -10.27
C VAL A 91 -4.45 -9.96 -9.72
N LEU A 92 -4.60 -11.25 -9.42
CA LEU A 92 -3.54 -12.14 -8.98
C LEU A 92 -3.32 -13.24 -10.02
N CYS A 93 -2.25 -13.12 -10.79
CA CYS A 93 -1.77 -14.17 -11.69
C CYS A 93 -1.19 -15.37 -10.93
N LEU A 94 -0.94 -16.46 -11.60
CA LEU A 94 -0.47 -17.73 -10.99
C LEU A 94 0.80 -17.55 -10.13
N PRO A 95 1.89 -16.88 -10.57
CA PRO A 95 3.07 -16.67 -9.72
C PRO A 95 2.77 -15.89 -8.44
N LYS A 96 1.95 -14.82 -8.51
CA LYS A 96 1.54 -14.05 -7.33
C LYS A 96 0.77 -14.91 -6.34
N LEU A 97 -0.17 -15.73 -6.84
CA LEU A 97 -0.92 -16.67 -6.02
C LEU A 97 -0.01 -17.70 -5.36
N MET A 98 0.93 -18.29 -6.10
CA MET A 98 1.90 -19.24 -5.54
C MET A 98 2.65 -18.66 -4.35
N VAL A 99 3.11 -17.40 -4.45
CA VAL A 99 3.81 -16.73 -3.35
C VAL A 99 2.87 -16.49 -2.17
N PHE A 100 1.64 -16.01 -2.38
CA PHE A 100 0.67 -15.83 -1.29
C PHE A 100 0.30 -17.14 -0.61
N VAL A 101 0.03 -18.19 -1.38
CA VAL A 101 -0.30 -19.54 -0.85
C VAL A 101 0.88 -20.11 -0.06
N TYR A 102 2.10 -19.96 -0.57
CA TYR A 102 3.31 -20.39 0.13
C TYR A 102 3.48 -19.66 1.47
N LEU A 103 3.32 -18.33 1.48
CA LEU A 103 3.42 -17.54 2.70
C LEU A 103 2.32 -17.89 3.71
N LEU A 104 1.09 -18.08 3.24
CA LEU A 104 -0.05 -18.50 4.07
C LEU A 104 0.20 -19.85 4.72
N ASN A 105 0.63 -20.86 3.95
CA ASN A 105 0.86 -22.22 4.44
C ASN A 105 2.04 -22.32 5.41
N LYS A 106 3.11 -21.55 5.16
CA LYS A 106 4.35 -21.65 5.93
C LYS A 106 4.37 -20.74 7.15
N TYR A 107 3.79 -19.54 7.06
CA TYR A 107 3.91 -18.50 8.07
C TYR A 107 2.56 -17.98 8.59
N GLY A 108 1.46 -18.34 7.95
CA GLY A 108 0.12 -17.93 8.34
C GLY A 108 -0.29 -16.57 7.77
N ASN A 109 -1.54 -16.21 8.07
CA ASN A 109 -2.21 -15.03 7.52
C ASN A 109 -1.66 -13.67 8.00
N TYR A 110 -0.94 -13.64 9.13
CA TYR A 110 -0.35 -12.43 9.73
C TYR A 110 1.12 -12.22 9.35
N TYR A 111 1.65 -12.95 8.37
CA TYR A 111 3.07 -12.90 8.03
C TYR A 111 3.61 -11.48 7.82
N PHE A 112 2.89 -10.62 7.10
CA PHE A 112 3.32 -9.26 6.84
C PHE A 112 3.38 -8.38 8.09
N ASP A 113 2.61 -8.70 9.13
CA ASP A 113 2.71 -8.02 10.42
C ASP A 113 3.98 -8.43 11.20
N THR A 114 4.50 -9.65 10.96
CA THR A 114 5.76 -10.11 11.58
C THR A 114 7.00 -9.43 10.98
N ILE A 115 6.95 -9.03 9.71
CA ILE A 115 8.05 -8.35 9.00
C ILE A 115 7.88 -6.83 8.94
N ARG A 116 6.91 -6.28 9.67
CA ARG A 116 6.65 -4.85 9.74
C ARG A 116 7.75 -4.12 10.49
N ASN A 117 8.05 -2.89 10.06
CA ASN A 117 8.98 -2.01 10.78
C ASN A 117 8.25 -1.33 11.97
N TRP A 118 8.23 -2.02 13.10
CA TRP A 118 7.60 -1.50 14.32
C TRP A 118 8.28 -0.26 14.88
N ASP A 119 9.57 -0.07 14.66
CA ASP A 119 10.29 1.11 15.12
C ASP A 119 9.84 2.37 14.35
N LYS A 120 9.52 2.25 13.06
CA LYS A 120 8.89 3.33 12.30
C LYS A 120 7.52 3.71 12.89
N GLU A 121 6.72 2.73 13.27
CA GLU A 121 5.42 2.98 13.89
C GLU A 121 5.53 3.62 15.27
N LYS A 122 6.47 3.15 16.08
CA LYS A 122 6.76 3.74 17.42
C LYS A 122 7.23 5.19 17.27
N ASN A 123 8.12 5.49 16.30
CA ASN A 123 8.55 6.85 16.05
C ASN A 123 7.39 7.77 15.69
N LYS A 124 6.48 7.34 14.80
CA LYS A 124 5.27 8.11 14.48
C LYS A 124 4.40 8.44 15.71
N LEU A 125 4.31 7.49 16.67
CA LEU A 125 3.58 7.73 17.91
C LEU A 125 4.30 8.75 18.81
N LEU A 126 5.63 8.73 18.85
CA LEU A 126 6.46 9.63 19.65
C LEU A 126 6.52 11.04 19.03
N GLU A 127 6.53 11.16 17.70
CA GLU A 127 6.53 12.44 16.97
C GLU A 127 5.38 13.36 17.41
N ALA A 128 4.22 12.78 17.75
CA ALA A 128 3.09 13.53 18.28
C ALA A 128 3.39 14.27 19.59
N TYR A 129 4.49 13.92 20.25
CA TYR A 129 4.97 14.52 21.50
C TYR A 129 6.36 15.17 21.34
N GLY A 130 6.89 15.21 20.12
CA GLY A 130 8.22 15.77 19.83
C GLY A 130 9.39 14.89 20.24
N TYR A 131 9.18 13.58 20.35
CA TYR A 131 10.19 12.59 20.73
C TYR A 131 10.43 11.56 19.61
N THR A 132 11.56 10.89 19.71
CA THR A 132 11.97 9.77 18.84
C THR A 132 12.42 8.58 19.69
N LEU A 133 12.62 7.40 19.09
CA LEU A 133 13.19 6.24 19.78
C LEU A 133 14.64 6.43 20.23
N SER A 134 15.33 7.44 19.69
CA SER A 134 16.71 7.79 20.08
C SER A 134 16.79 8.61 21.36
N ASP A 135 15.66 9.17 21.81
CA ASP A 135 15.59 9.97 23.02
C ASP A 135 15.48 9.10 24.27
N ASP A 136 15.82 9.68 25.45
CA ASP A 136 15.56 9.01 26.73
C ASP A 136 14.05 9.02 27.03
N LEU A 137 13.44 7.85 26.84
CA LEU A 137 12.01 7.61 27.03
C LEU A 137 11.66 7.06 28.42
N LYS A 138 12.67 6.74 29.24
CA LYS A 138 12.48 6.12 30.56
C LYS A 138 11.66 7.02 31.48
N GLY A 139 10.59 6.48 32.05
CA GLY A 139 9.69 7.22 32.94
C GLY A 139 8.78 8.24 32.25
N LYS A 140 8.96 8.48 30.94
CA LYS A 140 8.14 9.39 30.15
C LYS A 140 7.09 8.65 29.33
N PHE A 141 7.49 7.53 28.70
CA PHE A 141 6.64 6.78 27.81
C PHE A 141 6.77 5.28 28.04
N GLU A 142 5.68 4.57 27.78
CA GLU A 142 5.61 3.11 27.80
C GLU A 142 4.92 2.65 26.50
N PHE A 143 5.52 1.66 25.82
CA PHE A 143 4.88 1.00 24.70
C PHE A 143 4.13 -0.23 25.19
N THR A 144 2.84 -0.26 24.91
CA THR A 144 2.00 -1.45 25.10
C THR A 144 1.59 -2.00 23.72
N TYR A 145 1.23 -3.29 23.66
CA TYR A 145 0.85 -3.92 22.40
C TYR A 145 -0.55 -4.50 22.53
N LYS A 146 -1.42 -4.17 21.57
CA LYS A 146 -2.74 -4.75 21.43
C LYS A 146 -2.92 -5.24 20.02
N GLU A 147 -3.29 -6.51 19.83
CA GLU A 147 -3.45 -7.14 18.52
C GLU A 147 -2.21 -6.94 17.61
N GLY A 148 -1.02 -7.04 18.19
CA GLY A 148 0.25 -6.86 17.46
C GLY A 148 0.62 -5.42 17.09
N LYS A 149 -0.19 -4.42 17.46
CA LYS A 149 0.10 -2.99 17.20
C LYS A 149 0.63 -2.30 18.44
N PRO A 150 1.66 -1.44 18.31
CA PRO A 150 2.14 -0.64 19.43
C PRO A 150 1.16 0.49 19.75
N PHE A 151 0.97 0.71 21.04
CA PHE A 151 0.28 1.86 21.60
C PHE A 151 1.24 2.60 22.53
N LEU A 152 1.18 3.92 22.51
CA LEU A 152 2.00 4.76 23.37
C LEU A 152 1.17 5.22 24.57
N ARG A 153 1.68 4.91 25.77
CA ARG A 153 1.18 5.44 27.02
C ARG A 153 2.13 6.50 27.53
N VAL A 154 1.62 7.70 27.81
CA VAL A 154 2.38 8.78 28.43
C VAL A 154 2.35 8.56 29.93
N LEU A 155 3.50 8.42 30.56
CA LEU A 155 3.66 8.23 32.01
C LEU A 155 3.81 9.57 32.74
N ASP A 156 4.50 10.52 32.11
CA ASP A 156 4.72 11.86 32.65
C ASP A 156 3.63 12.83 32.19
N SER A 157 2.79 13.28 33.12
CA SER A 157 1.67 14.18 32.85
C SER A 157 2.08 15.58 32.38
N SER A 158 3.35 15.96 32.52
CA SER A 158 3.89 17.22 32.02
C SER A 158 4.06 17.22 30.49
N ILE A 159 4.18 16.04 29.88
CA ILE A 159 4.38 15.85 28.45
C ILE A 159 3.02 16.02 27.73
N LYS A 160 2.92 17.06 26.91
CA LYS A 160 1.75 17.34 26.08
C LYS A 160 2.02 17.06 24.62
N ARG A 161 0.97 16.74 23.88
CA ARG A 161 1.09 16.63 22.41
C ARG A 161 1.57 17.96 21.84
N VAL A 162 2.54 17.90 20.95
CA VAL A 162 2.94 19.04 20.12
C VAL A 162 1.76 19.36 19.21
N ALA A 163 1.25 20.58 19.25
CA ALA A 163 0.23 21.03 18.30
C ALA A 163 0.88 20.97 16.91
N ILE A 164 0.51 19.99 16.10
CA ILE A 164 0.86 19.99 14.69
C ILE A 164 0.11 21.20 14.13
N ALA A 165 0.85 22.27 13.80
CA ALA A 165 0.28 23.39 13.08
C ALA A 165 -0.43 22.81 11.85
N ALA A 166 -1.73 23.04 11.77
CA ALA A 166 -2.49 22.67 10.58
C ALA A 166 -1.71 23.21 9.37
N PRO A 167 -1.58 22.46 8.26
CA PRO A 167 -0.90 22.95 7.07
C PRO A 167 -1.50 24.33 6.76
N VAL A 168 -0.65 25.36 6.80
CA VAL A 168 -1.05 26.73 6.47
C VAL A 168 -1.64 26.64 5.08
N PRO A 169 -2.92 27.00 4.85
CA PRO A 169 -3.46 27.02 3.51
C PRO A 169 -2.54 27.94 2.71
N VAL A 170 -1.92 27.42 1.67
CA VAL A 170 -1.14 28.20 0.72
C VAL A 170 -2.12 29.25 0.19
N ARG A 171 -1.99 30.48 0.67
CA ARG A 171 -2.66 31.61 0.05
C ARG A 171 -2.10 31.65 -1.37
N GLU A 172 -2.96 31.36 -2.33
CA GLU A 172 -2.70 31.73 -3.71
C GLU A 172 -2.34 33.20 -3.70
N VAL A 173 -1.07 33.47 -4.00
CA VAL A 173 -0.62 34.83 -4.28
C VAL A 173 -1.30 35.19 -5.60
N ALA A 174 -2.35 36.01 -5.50
CA ALA A 174 -2.92 36.63 -6.68
C ALA A 174 -1.78 37.43 -7.35
N VAL A 175 -1.33 36.93 -8.49
CA VAL A 175 -0.46 37.68 -9.38
C VAL A 175 -1.36 38.77 -9.96
N GLU A 176 -1.18 40.00 -9.47
CA GLU A 176 -1.71 41.17 -10.15
C GLU A 176 -1.05 41.22 -11.53
N THR A 177 -1.80 40.84 -12.54
CA THR A 177 -1.44 41.17 -13.93
C THR A 177 -1.98 42.55 -14.23
N GLU A 178 -1.03 43.46 -14.45
CA GLU A 178 -1.29 44.81 -14.98
C GLU A 178 -2.11 44.71 -16.29
N ASP A 179 -3.08 45.60 -16.36
CA ASP A 179 -3.95 45.82 -17.49
C ASP A 179 -3.18 46.13 -18.78
N VAL A 180 -3.39 45.29 -19.80
CA VAL A 180 -3.16 45.69 -21.18
C VAL A 180 -4.50 45.62 -21.90
N GLU A 181 -5.04 46.80 -22.18
CA GLU A 181 -6.20 46.97 -23.04
C GLU A 181 -5.96 46.37 -24.44
N ALA A 182 -6.86 45.49 -24.90
CA ALA A 182 -7.03 45.20 -26.29
C ALA A 182 -8.49 44.90 -26.59
N GLU A 183 -9.00 45.71 -27.43
CA GLU A 183 -10.23 45.88 -28.19
C GLU A 183 -11.17 44.69 -28.35
N VAL A 184 -12.43 45.08 -28.19
CA VAL A 184 -13.69 44.42 -28.50
C VAL A 184 -13.78 43.88 -29.92
N LEU A 185 -14.14 42.59 -30.09
CA LEU A 185 -14.96 42.11 -31.17
C LEU A 185 -15.99 41.10 -30.63
N SER A 186 -17.25 41.47 -30.83
CA SER A 186 -18.46 40.77 -30.49
C SER A 186 -18.75 39.56 -31.37
N GLU A 187 -19.29 38.49 -30.77
CA GLU A 187 -20.54 37.74 -31.04
C GLU A 187 -20.35 36.21 -31.08
N PRO A 188 -21.44 35.39 -31.03
CA PRO A 188 -22.43 35.28 -29.97
C PRO A 188 -22.52 33.86 -29.31
N SER A 189 -23.21 33.83 -28.21
CA SER A 189 -23.55 32.68 -27.39
C SER A 189 -24.29 31.55 -28.07
N HIS A 190 -23.84 30.30 -27.92
CA HIS A 190 -24.71 29.14 -27.92
C HIS A 190 -24.62 28.40 -26.59
N ARG A 191 -25.65 28.58 -25.75
CA ARG A 191 -25.90 27.77 -24.57
C ARG A 191 -26.48 26.43 -24.98
N LEU A 192 -25.76 25.35 -24.81
CA LEU A 192 -26.29 23.99 -24.81
C LEU A 192 -26.68 23.61 -23.39
N GLY A 193 -28.00 23.64 -23.12
CA GLY A 193 -28.59 23.14 -21.89
C GLY A 193 -28.84 21.63 -22.03
N ILE A 194 -28.24 20.83 -21.16
CA ILE A 194 -28.56 19.40 -21.00
C ILE A 194 -29.65 19.29 -19.96
N VAL A 195 -30.85 18.85 -20.36
CA VAL A 195 -31.99 18.56 -19.46
C VAL A 195 -31.96 17.09 -19.10
N PHE A 196 -31.77 16.78 -17.81
CA PHE A 196 -31.97 15.42 -17.28
C PHE A 196 -33.42 15.23 -16.88
N ASN A 197 -34.12 14.33 -17.56
CA ASN A 197 -35.46 13.86 -17.18
C ASN A 197 -35.33 12.63 -16.27
N PHE A 198 -35.71 12.77 -15.00
CA PHE A 198 -35.93 11.64 -14.10
C PHE A 198 -37.38 11.17 -14.21
N ASN A 199 -37.61 10.02 -14.86
CA ASN A 199 -38.87 9.31 -14.76
C ASN A 199 -38.83 8.35 -13.55
N LYS A 200 -39.66 8.64 -12.53
CA LYS A 200 -40.09 7.69 -11.49
C LYS A 200 -41.15 6.74 -12.09
N LYS A 201 -40.85 5.44 -12.00
CA LYS A 201 -41.86 4.40 -11.86
C LYS A 201 -41.35 3.35 -10.88
#